data_0a4c00de09530b074cca5a336f0a1022
#
_entry.id   0a4c00de09530b074cca5a336f0a1022
#
_cell.length_a   1.000
_cell.length_b   1.000
_cell.length_c   1.000
_cell.angle_alpha   90.00
_cell.angle_beta   90.00
_cell.angle_gamma   90.00
#
_symmetry.space_group_name_H-M   'P 1'
#
loop_
_entity.id
_entity.type
_entity.pdbx_description
1 polymer ?
#
loop_
_entity_poly.entity_id
_entity_poly.type
_entity_poly.pdbx_seq_one_letter_code
_entity_poly.pdbx_strand_id
1 'polypeptide(L)'
;MCERRKENNVSVAHGEWGEEVAVEFLRRDGYEIIERNARPVERDERLEIDVVAFDPLHDTMVFVEVKQHAAHSSYQRRMRSVDRRKRDNLRRACNAWRRINKWRGGFRFDVIEVYGVPGRRPDVDHIIHVELFAKKGRFVKWG
;
A
#
# COMPACT_ATOMS: atom_id res chain seq x y z
N MET A 1 -25.85 22.17 0.31
CA MET A 1 -24.42 22.26 -0.14
C MET A 1 -23.41 21.84 0.92
N CYS A 2 -23.65 22.13 2.18
CA CYS A 2 -22.71 21.77 3.27
C CYS A 2 -22.66 20.28 3.60
N GLU A 3 -23.72 19.52 3.35
CA GLU A 3 -23.80 18.10 3.71
C GLU A 3 -22.92 17.21 2.80
N ARG A 4 -22.88 17.47 1.49
CA ARG A 4 -22.03 16.70 0.56
C ARG A 4 -20.54 16.89 0.82
N ARG A 5 -20.11 18.08 1.27
CA ARG A 5 -18.73 18.35 1.64
C ARG A 5 -18.32 17.63 2.93
N LYS A 6 -19.24 17.47 3.87
CA LYS A 6 -18.98 16.75 5.13
C LYS A 6 -18.81 15.26 4.91
N GLU A 7 -19.61 14.64 4.05
CA GLU A 7 -19.50 13.23 3.72
C GLU A 7 -18.19 12.92 3.00
N ASN A 8 -17.79 13.75 2.04
CA ASN A 8 -16.52 13.60 1.34
C ASN A 8 -15.33 13.80 2.29
N ASN A 9 -15.41 14.74 3.22
CA ASN A 9 -14.36 14.96 4.19
C ASN A 9 -14.19 13.80 5.18
N VAL A 10 -15.28 13.15 5.58
CA VAL A 10 -15.23 11.99 6.48
C VAL A 10 -14.58 10.79 5.76
N SER A 11 -14.94 10.55 4.51
CA SER A 11 -14.35 9.46 3.70
C SER A 11 -12.85 9.68 3.47
N VAL A 12 -12.45 10.88 3.10
CA VAL A 12 -11.04 11.26 2.89
C VAL A 12 -10.28 11.17 4.21
N ALA A 13 -10.84 11.68 5.31
CA ALA A 13 -10.22 11.61 6.63
C ALA A 13 -10.01 10.17 7.11
N HIS A 14 -10.93 9.25 6.81
CA HIS A 14 -10.77 7.83 7.13
C HIS A 14 -9.64 7.18 6.34
N GLY A 15 -9.54 7.45 5.03
CA GLY A 15 -8.45 6.97 4.19
C GLY A 15 -7.10 7.52 4.63
N GLU A 16 -7.04 8.80 4.92
CA GLU A 16 -5.84 9.46 5.43
C GLU A 16 -5.42 8.88 6.79
N TRP A 17 -6.36 8.59 7.66
CA TRP A 17 -6.07 7.99 8.95
C TRP A 17 -5.42 6.62 8.80
N GLY A 18 -5.95 5.75 7.94
CA GLY A 18 -5.38 4.44 7.68
C GLY A 18 -3.95 4.53 7.16
N GLU A 19 -3.69 5.45 6.24
CA GLU A 19 -2.35 5.68 5.72
C GLU A 19 -1.41 6.24 6.80
N GLU A 20 -1.87 7.15 7.64
CA GLU A 20 -1.09 7.66 8.77
C GLU A 20 -0.69 6.55 9.74
N VAL A 21 -1.64 5.67 10.06
CA VAL A 21 -1.37 4.51 10.92
C VAL A 21 -0.31 3.61 10.30
N ALA A 22 -0.44 3.32 9.01
CA ALA A 22 0.51 2.49 8.30
C ALA A 22 1.92 3.11 8.26
N VAL A 23 2.00 4.40 7.97
CA VAL A 23 3.27 5.14 7.95
C VAL A 23 3.94 5.11 9.32
N GLU A 24 3.20 5.38 10.38
CA GLU A 24 3.74 5.36 11.73
C GLU A 24 4.19 3.97 12.15
N PHE A 25 3.43 2.94 11.79
CA PHE A 25 3.79 1.55 12.02
C PHE A 25 5.12 1.21 11.34
N LEU A 26 5.27 1.58 10.08
CA LEU A 26 6.50 1.34 9.31
C LEU A 26 7.71 2.07 9.93
N ARG A 27 7.54 3.33 10.32
CA ARG A 27 8.61 4.09 10.97
C ARG A 27 9.07 3.45 12.27
N ARG A 28 8.15 3.01 13.10
CA ARG A 28 8.46 2.33 14.36
C ARG A 28 9.19 1.01 14.14
N ASP A 29 8.90 0.36 13.02
CA ASP A 29 9.53 -0.91 12.66
C ASP A 29 10.87 -0.72 11.89
N GLY A 30 11.35 0.51 11.79
CA GLY A 30 12.65 0.84 11.24
C GLY A 30 12.69 1.16 9.75
N TYR A 31 11.54 1.25 9.11
CA TYR A 31 11.47 1.64 7.69
C TYR A 31 11.62 3.14 7.50
N GLU A 32 12.25 3.52 6.41
CA GLU A 32 12.30 4.92 5.98
C GLU A 32 11.17 5.18 4.99
N ILE A 33 10.37 6.22 5.23
CA ILE A 33 9.29 6.59 4.31
C ILE A 33 9.87 7.47 3.22
N ILE A 34 9.76 7.01 1.98
CA ILE A 34 10.30 7.70 0.81
C ILE A 34 9.26 8.61 0.18
N GLU A 35 8.03 8.09 -0.02
CA GLU A 35 6.97 8.85 -0.67
C GLU A 35 5.61 8.32 -0.24
N ARG A 36 4.64 9.22 -0.19
CA ARG A 36 3.24 8.87 0.10
C ARG A 36 2.38 9.26 -1.09
N ASN A 37 1.37 8.46 -1.39
CA ASN A 37 0.44 8.69 -2.50
C ASN A 37 1.19 8.96 -3.80
N ALA A 38 2.13 8.09 -4.13
CA ALA A 38 2.95 8.21 -5.32
C ALA A 38 2.13 7.96 -6.57
N ARG A 39 2.16 8.91 -7.50
CA ARG A 39 1.51 8.81 -8.81
C ARG A 39 2.57 8.94 -9.90
N PRO A 40 3.26 7.84 -10.22
CA PRO A 40 4.39 7.88 -11.15
C PRO A 40 3.98 8.13 -12.59
N VAL A 41 2.71 7.99 -12.92
CA VAL A 41 2.17 8.27 -14.25
C VAL A 41 1.09 9.34 -14.13
N GLU A 42 1.43 10.59 -14.44
CA GLU A 42 0.53 11.74 -14.25
C GLU A 42 -0.82 11.61 -14.97
N ARG A 43 -0.83 10.96 -16.12
CA ARG A 43 -2.04 10.82 -16.94
C ARG A 43 -2.95 9.69 -16.52
N ASP A 44 -2.53 8.86 -15.58
CA ASP A 44 -3.31 7.70 -15.14
C ASP A 44 -3.41 7.67 -13.62
N GLU A 45 -4.48 8.23 -13.10
CA GLU A 45 -4.75 8.28 -11.66
C GLU A 45 -4.95 6.91 -11.02
N ARG A 46 -5.21 5.87 -11.83
CA ARG A 46 -5.33 4.50 -11.33
C ARG A 46 -3.99 3.92 -10.91
N LEU A 47 -2.90 4.52 -11.38
CA LEU A 47 -1.54 4.08 -11.07
C LEU A 47 -1.01 4.84 -9.85
N GLU A 48 -1.49 4.46 -8.70
CA GLU A 48 -1.13 5.05 -7.41
C GLU A 48 -0.54 4.00 -6.47
N ILE A 49 0.48 4.41 -5.72
CA ILE A 49 1.08 3.62 -4.65
C ILE A 49 0.87 4.37 -3.34
N ASP A 50 0.22 3.75 -2.38
CA ASP A 50 -0.13 4.43 -1.11
C ASP A 50 1.11 4.86 -0.34
N VAL A 51 2.10 3.99 -0.19
CA VAL A 51 3.35 4.28 0.49
C VAL A 51 4.51 3.62 -0.24
N VAL A 52 5.58 4.38 -0.44
CA VAL A 52 6.88 3.84 -0.83
C VAL A 52 7.81 3.99 0.36
N ALA A 53 8.37 2.90 0.83
CA ALA A 53 9.26 2.86 1.97
C ALA A 53 10.56 2.14 1.61
N PHE A 54 11.59 2.37 2.41
CA PHE A 54 12.86 1.67 2.28
C PHE A 54 13.13 0.85 3.53
N ASP A 55 13.47 -0.40 3.32
CA ASP A 55 13.88 -1.32 4.39
C ASP A 55 15.40 -1.39 4.44
N PRO A 56 16.04 -0.66 5.36
CA PRO A 56 17.50 -0.61 5.41
C PRO A 56 18.13 -1.93 5.86
N LEU A 57 17.39 -2.75 6.59
CA LEU A 57 17.87 -4.03 7.05
C LEU A 57 18.11 -5.01 5.90
N HIS A 58 17.27 -4.93 4.87
CA HIS A 58 17.34 -5.81 3.69
C HIS A 58 17.76 -5.07 2.41
N ASP A 59 18.10 -3.79 2.49
CA ASP A 59 18.46 -2.95 1.35
C ASP A 59 17.42 -3.07 0.23
N THR A 60 16.15 -2.92 0.58
CA THR A 60 15.03 -3.21 -0.30
C THR A 60 14.03 -2.05 -0.31
N MET A 61 13.62 -1.63 -1.52
CA MET A 61 12.51 -0.70 -1.68
C MET A 61 11.19 -1.46 -1.53
N VAL A 62 10.28 -0.91 -0.74
CA VAL A 62 9.02 -1.57 -0.40
C VAL A 62 7.86 -0.71 -0.88
N PHE A 63 7.05 -1.28 -1.77
CA PHE A 63 5.82 -0.65 -2.22
C PHE A 63 4.66 -1.20 -1.38
N VAL A 64 3.89 -0.32 -0.76
CA VAL A 64 2.88 -0.71 0.21
C VAL A 64 1.50 -0.25 -0.22
N GLU A 65 0.57 -1.19 -0.27
CA GLU A 65 -0.86 -0.92 -0.37
C GLU A 65 -1.46 -0.94 1.04
N VAL A 66 -2.19 0.11 1.38
CA VAL A 66 -2.85 0.23 2.67
C VAL A 66 -4.34 -0.08 2.51
N LYS A 67 -4.83 -1.02 3.30
CA LYS A 67 -6.25 -1.37 3.36
C LYS A 67 -6.80 -1.09 4.73
N GLN A 68 -7.85 -0.28 4.80
CA GLN A 68 -8.52 0.07 6.04
C GLN A 68 -9.84 -0.68 6.16
N HIS A 69 -10.08 -1.22 7.37
CA HIS A 69 -11.30 -1.93 7.70
C HIS A 69 -11.82 -1.43 9.04
N ALA A 70 -13.13 -1.17 9.13
CA ALA A 70 -13.75 -0.72 10.38
C ALA A 70 -13.70 -1.78 11.49
N ALA A 71 -13.71 -3.07 11.11
CA ALA A 71 -13.66 -4.19 12.05
C ALA A 71 -13.01 -5.40 11.39
N HIS A 72 -12.55 -6.35 12.22
CA HIS A 72 -12.10 -7.64 11.73
C HIS A 72 -13.30 -8.41 11.14
N SER A 73 -13.37 -8.45 9.83
CA SER A 73 -14.28 -9.32 9.10
C SER A 73 -13.46 -10.41 8.41
N SER A 74 -14.11 -11.42 7.83
CA SER A 74 -13.40 -12.62 7.35
C SER A 74 -12.13 -12.29 6.55
N TYR A 75 -11.00 -12.65 7.11
CA TYR A 75 -9.66 -12.44 6.57
C TYR A 75 -9.51 -12.93 5.13
N GLN A 76 -10.10 -14.07 4.83
CA GLN A 76 -9.99 -14.68 3.50
C GLN A 76 -10.65 -13.83 2.39
N ARG A 77 -11.72 -13.11 2.68
CA ARG A 77 -12.36 -12.23 1.72
C ARG A 77 -11.49 -11.03 1.36
N ARG A 78 -10.74 -10.51 2.33
CA ARG A 78 -9.87 -9.34 2.12
C ARG A 78 -8.71 -9.65 1.19
N MET A 79 -8.11 -10.82 1.33
CA MET A 79 -7.01 -11.25 0.47
C MET A 79 -7.47 -11.50 -0.98
N ARG A 80 -8.75 -11.85 -1.17
CA ARG A 80 -9.33 -12.07 -2.50
C ARG A 80 -9.79 -10.79 -3.19
N SER A 81 -9.91 -9.68 -2.47
CA SER A 81 -10.48 -8.44 -3.00
C SER A 81 -9.54 -7.65 -3.90
N VAL A 82 -8.28 -8.05 -4.01
CA VAL A 82 -7.36 -7.45 -4.99
C VAL A 82 -7.55 -8.17 -6.31
N ASP A 83 -8.42 -7.62 -7.17
CA ASP A 83 -8.69 -8.21 -8.47
C ASP A 83 -7.48 -8.08 -9.41
N ARG A 84 -7.53 -8.80 -10.53
CA ARG A 84 -6.45 -8.83 -11.52
C ARG A 84 -6.13 -7.43 -12.05
N ARG A 85 -7.14 -6.61 -12.31
CA ARG A 85 -6.97 -5.26 -12.84
C ARG A 85 -6.22 -4.37 -11.85
N LYS A 86 -6.57 -4.43 -10.58
CA LYS A 86 -5.89 -3.69 -9.53
C LYS A 86 -4.44 -4.15 -9.35
N ARG A 87 -4.19 -5.46 -9.44
CA ARG A 87 -2.82 -6.00 -9.41
C ARG A 87 -1.99 -5.51 -10.58
N ASP A 88 -2.56 -5.51 -11.78
CA ASP A 88 -1.87 -5.01 -12.96
C ASP A 88 -1.55 -3.52 -12.85
N ASN A 89 -2.49 -2.73 -12.34
CA ASN A 89 -2.28 -1.30 -12.11
C ASN A 89 -1.17 -1.07 -11.08
N LEU A 90 -1.17 -1.79 -9.97
CA LEU A 90 -0.13 -1.69 -8.95
C LEU A 90 1.24 -2.08 -9.50
N ARG A 91 1.31 -3.16 -10.27
CA ARG A 91 2.58 -3.59 -10.90
C ARG A 91 3.11 -2.51 -11.83
N ARG A 92 2.24 -1.93 -12.66
CA ARG A 92 2.60 -0.86 -13.59
C ARG A 92 3.06 0.39 -12.84
N ALA A 93 2.38 0.76 -11.75
CA ALA A 93 2.75 1.88 -10.91
C ALA A 93 4.13 1.67 -10.28
N CYS A 94 4.38 0.51 -9.71
CA CYS A 94 5.67 0.18 -9.09
C CYS A 94 6.82 0.17 -10.10
N ASN A 95 6.59 -0.40 -11.27
CA ASN A 95 7.60 -0.42 -12.32
C ASN A 95 7.89 0.98 -12.86
N ALA A 96 6.85 1.82 -13.02
CA ALA A 96 7.03 3.21 -13.44
C ALA A 96 7.80 4.02 -12.38
N TRP A 97 7.48 3.84 -11.11
CA TRP A 97 8.18 4.51 -10.02
C TRP A 97 9.68 4.17 -10.03
N ARG A 98 9.99 2.88 -10.15
CA ARG A 98 11.40 2.41 -10.20
C ARG A 98 12.15 3.01 -11.37
N ARG A 99 11.54 3.07 -12.54
CA ARG A 99 12.14 3.64 -13.74
C ARG A 99 12.39 5.14 -13.58
N ILE A 100 11.40 5.88 -13.09
CA ILE A 100 11.49 7.33 -12.93
C ILE A 100 12.52 7.70 -11.87
N ASN A 101 12.55 6.98 -10.77
CA ASN A 101 13.48 7.22 -9.66
C ASN A 101 14.83 6.50 -9.83
N LYS A 102 15.01 5.80 -10.94
CA LYS A 102 16.23 5.06 -11.28
C LYS A 102 16.66 4.07 -10.19
N TRP A 103 15.67 3.45 -9.56
CA TRP A 103 15.93 2.43 -8.55
C TRP A 103 16.24 1.09 -9.21
N ARG A 104 17.45 0.56 -8.96
CA ARG A 104 17.95 -0.70 -9.53
C ARG A 104 18.20 -1.76 -8.46
N GLY A 105 17.98 -1.43 -7.19
CA GLY A 105 18.14 -2.36 -6.08
C GLY A 105 16.98 -3.31 -5.93
N GLY A 106 17.01 -4.07 -4.83
CA GLY A 106 15.92 -4.97 -4.46
C GLY A 106 14.62 -4.23 -4.21
N PHE A 107 13.53 -4.90 -4.48
CA PHE A 107 12.19 -4.34 -4.23
C PHE A 107 11.20 -5.47 -3.95
N ARG A 108 10.17 -5.12 -3.20
CA ARG A 108 9.07 -6.02 -2.91
C ARG A 108 7.77 -5.25 -2.76
N PHE A 109 6.66 -5.97 -2.78
CA PHE A 109 5.34 -5.41 -2.56
C PHE A 109 4.76 -5.98 -1.26
N ASP A 110 4.31 -5.07 -0.39
CA ASP A 110 3.69 -5.42 0.89
C ASP A 110 2.27 -4.87 0.96
N VAL A 111 1.45 -5.48 1.80
CA VAL A 111 0.13 -4.96 2.15
C VAL A 111 0.09 -4.70 3.64
N ILE A 112 -0.40 -3.53 4.03
CA ILE A 112 -0.71 -3.23 5.42
C ILE A 112 -2.21 -3.11 5.58
N GLU A 113 -2.78 -3.94 6.43
CA GLU A 113 -4.18 -3.87 6.79
C GLU A 113 -4.34 -3.19 8.14
N VAL A 114 -5.15 -2.12 8.16
CA VAL A 114 -5.43 -1.33 9.35
C VAL A 114 -6.87 -1.57 9.76
N TYR A 115 -7.07 -2.05 10.98
CA TYR A 115 -8.39 -2.35 11.54
C TYR A 115 -8.73 -1.35 12.62
N GLY A 116 -9.88 -0.73 12.52
CA GLY A 116 -10.38 0.20 13.50
C GLY A 116 -10.91 1.48 12.90
N VAL A 117 -11.10 2.46 13.76
CA VAL A 117 -11.62 3.78 13.41
C VAL A 117 -10.80 4.85 14.10
N PRO A 118 -10.78 6.09 13.57
CA PRO A 118 -10.08 7.20 14.23
C PRO A 118 -10.54 7.38 15.69
N GLY A 119 -9.59 7.69 16.57
CA GLY A 119 -9.86 7.88 18.00
C GLY A 119 -9.74 6.62 18.84
N ARG A 120 -9.55 5.47 18.22
CA ARG A 120 -9.31 4.19 18.91
C ARG A 120 -7.99 3.60 18.47
N ARG A 121 -7.40 2.78 19.34
CA ARG A 121 -6.15 2.07 19.01
C ARG A 121 -6.40 1.11 17.86
N PRO A 122 -5.69 1.26 16.73
CA PRO A 122 -5.83 0.36 15.59
C PRO A 122 -5.08 -0.96 15.82
N ASP A 123 -5.58 -2.01 15.16
CA ASP A 123 -4.81 -3.23 14.93
C ASP A 123 -4.21 -3.16 13.53
N VAL A 124 -2.98 -3.59 13.38
CA VAL A 124 -2.25 -3.52 12.11
C VAL A 124 -1.67 -4.88 11.77
N ASP A 125 -1.97 -5.36 10.56
CA ASP A 125 -1.35 -6.54 9.99
C ASP A 125 -0.46 -6.12 8.82
N HIS A 126 0.84 -6.44 8.92
CA HIS A 126 1.80 -6.19 7.86
C HIS A 126 2.09 -7.50 7.12
N ILE A 127 1.63 -7.59 5.89
CA ILE A 127 1.83 -8.77 5.04
C ILE A 127 2.98 -8.48 4.09
N ILE A 128 4.09 -9.14 4.36
CA ILE A 128 5.36 -8.94 3.63
C ILE A 128 5.43 -9.89 2.43
N HIS A 129 6.00 -9.42 1.33
CA HIS A 129 6.22 -10.21 0.12
C HIS A 129 4.91 -10.72 -0.51
N VAL A 130 3.97 -9.83 -0.74
CA VAL A 130 2.78 -10.19 -1.51
C VAL A 130 3.19 -10.34 -2.97
N GLU A 131 2.79 -11.45 -3.59
CA GLU A 131 3.15 -11.75 -4.96
C GLU A 131 2.44 -10.79 -5.93
N LEU A 132 3.20 -9.88 -6.50
CA LEU A 132 2.71 -8.89 -7.46
C LEU A 132 3.47 -8.97 -8.79
N PHE A 133 4.76 -9.30 -8.73
CA PHE A 133 5.67 -9.18 -9.87
C PHE A 133 5.89 -10.48 -10.61
N ALA A 134 5.43 -11.60 -10.09
CA ALA A 134 5.57 -12.89 -10.75
C ALA A 134 4.74 -12.93 -12.03
N LYS A 135 5.36 -13.32 -13.13
CA LYS A 135 4.66 -13.56 -14.38
C LYS A 135 3.86 -14.86 -14.26
N LYS A 136 2.65 -14.87 -14.84
CA LYS A 136 1.80 -16.05 -14.91
C LYS A 136 2.61 -17.23 -15.49
N GLY A 137 2.71 -18.33 -14.73
CA GLY A 137 3.44 -19.53 -15.13
C GLY A 137 4.91 -19.60 -14.73
N ARG A 138 5.47 -18.59 -14.08
CA ARG A 138 6.81 -18.65 -13.49
C ARG A 138 6.73 -18.75 -11.98
N PHE A 139 7.31 -19.80 -11.47
CA PHE A 139 7.47 -19.96 -10.04
C PHE A 139 8.65 -19.09 -9.59
N VAL A 140 8.35 -18.01 -8.88
CA VAL A 140 9.39 -17.20 -8.25
C VAL A 140 9.45 -17.57 -6.78
N LYS A 141 10.52 -18.24 -6.38
CA LYS A 141 10.80 -18.45 -4.96
C LYS A 141 11.33 -17.14 -4.39
N TRP A 142 10.51 -16.55 -3.55
CA TRP A 142 10.95 -15.50 -2.66
C TRP A 142 11.58 -16.18 -1.44
N GLY A 143 12.88 -16.22 -1.41
CA GLY A 143 13.60 -16.76 -0.28
C GLY A 143 14.44 -15.72 0.38
#